data_e1122d1aeccece03c3a645f3130572d7
#
_entry.id   e1122d1aeccece03c3a645f3130572d7
#
_cell.length_a   1.000
_cell.length_b   1.000
_cell.length_c   1.000
_cell.angle_alpha   90.00
_cell.angle_beta   90.00
_cell.angle_gamma   90.00
#
_symmetry.space_group_name_H-M   'P 1'
#
loop_
_entity.id
_entity.type
_entity.pdbx_description
1 polymer ?
#
loop_
_entity_poly.entity_id
_entity_poly.type
_entity_poly.pdbx_seq_one_letter_code
_entity_poly.pdbx_strand_id
1 'polypeptide(L)'
;AALVSKAWPYEEARKLLKRYPQGKAGAPMLFETGYGPSGLPHIGTFNEVQRTTMVRHAYAEMTGAPTRLVAFSDDMDGLRKVPDNVPNQAMLAEHLGKPLTQVPDPFGKYESFAHHNNAMLRAFLDRYGFDYEFVSSTDMYRGGAFDDALVNVLRHYQAIMDIMLPTLRKERQATYSPVLPISAKSGIVLQVPVEVIDAEAGLIRFVDEGETIEQSILSGGAKLQWKVDWAMRWVALGVDYEMAGKDLIDSVTQSSKIARALGGRPPEGFNYEMFLDEKGEKISKSKGSGLSIEQWLTYGTEESLAFYIYREPKAAKQLHIGVIPRAVDEYEQFRASYASQAVDKQLGNPVHHVHGGKVPQDALPVTFGLLL
;
A
#
# COMPACT_ATOMS: atom_id res chain seq x y z
N ALA A 1 -6.51 30.26 1.80
CA ALA A 1 -7.71 29.47 1.43
C ALA A 1 -7.46 27.97 1.72
N ALA A 2 -6.41 27.35 1.18
CA ALA A 2 -6.11 25.92 1.35
C ALA A 2 -6.05 25.46 2.82
N LEU A 3 -5.45 26.24 3.71
CA LEU A 3 -5.33 25.94 5.14
C LEU A 3 -6.67 25.78 5.88
N VAL A 4 -7.76 26.33 5.36
CA VAL A 4 -9.11 26.29 5.96
C VAL A 4 -10.13 25.50 5.12
N SER A 5 -9.72 24.99 3.97
CA SER A 5 -10.60 24.20 3.10
C SER A 5 -11.09 22.94 3.82
N LYS A 6 -12.37 22.59 3.64
CA LYS A 6 -13.00 21.38 4.19
C LYS A 6 -12.91 20.17 3.25
N ALA A 7 -12.27 20.30 2.09
CA ALA A 7 -12.03 19.14 1.24
C ALA A 7 -11.11 18.14 1.96
N TRP A 8 -11.46 16.88 1.91
CA TRP A 8 -10.78 15.84 2.71
C TRP A 8 -9.26 15.73 2.45
N PRO A 9 -8.71 15.99 1.23
CA PRO A 9 -7.26 15.95 1.07
C PRO A 9 -6.54 17.02 1.91
N TYR A 10 -7.14 18.21 2.04
CA TYR A 10 -6.60 19.26 2.92
C TYR A 10 -6.77 18.93 4.41
N GLU A 11 -7.88 18.29 4.79
CA GLU A 11 -8.07 17.82 6.18
C GLU A 11 -6.99 16.79 6.56
N GLU A 12 -6.69 15.86 5.66
CA GLU A 12 -5.62 14.88 5.87
C GLU A 12 -4.22 15.55 5.87
N ALA A 13 -3.96 16.45 4.95
CA ALA A 13 -2.68 17.16 4.89
C ALA A 13 -2.45 18.04 6.13
N ARG A 14 -3.50 18.61 6.76
CA ARG A 14 -3.37 19.34 8.02
C ARG A 14 -2.90 18.48 9.19
N LYS A 15 -3.10 17.16 9.18
CA LYS A 15 -2.51 16.26 10.18
C LYS A 15 -0.97 16.31 10.11
N LEU A 16 -0.42 16.41 8.90
CA LEU A 16 1.03 16.55 8.69
C LEU A 16 1.54 17.92 9.17
N LEU A 17 0.79 19.01 8.97
CA LEU A 17 1.13 20.31 9.54
C LEU A 17 1.13 20.27 11.07
N LYS A 18 0.15 19.59 11.67
CA LYS A 18 0.12 19.40 13.13
C LYS A 18 1.27 18.51 13.62
N ARG A 19 1.65 17.50 12.83
CA ARG A 19 2.78 16.61 13.12
C ARG A 19 4.11 17.36 13.11
N TYR A 20 4.29 18.25 12.15
CA TYR A 20 5.49 19.04 11.93
C TYR A 20 5.16 20.53 11.78
N PRO A 21 4.87 21.23 12.89
CA PRO A 21 4.48 22.66 12.84
C PRO A 21 5.54 23.58 12.23
N GLN A 22 6.81 23.17 12.29
CA GLN A 22 7.95 23.90 11.73
C GLN A 22 8.46 23.28 10.41
N GLY A 23 7.73 22.34 9.84
CA GLY A 23 8.20 21.53 8.72
C GLY A 23 9.27 20.51 9.12
N LYS A 24 9.86 19.83 8.12
CA LYS A 24 10.92 18.82 8.31
C LYS A 24 12.32 19.35 8.03
N ALA A 25 12.60 20.60 8.34
CA ALA A 25 13.93 21.23 8.12
C ALA A 25 14.48 21.01 6.70
N GLY A 26 13.63 21.10 5.69
CA GLY A 26 13.98 20.92 4.28
C GLY A 26 13.92 19.47 3.77
N ALA A 27 13.77 18.49 4.66
CA ALA A 27 13.55 17.10 4.24
C ALA A 27 12.13 16.94 3.65
N PRO A 28 11.95 16.09 2.61
CA PRO A 28 10.64 15.87 2.02
C PRO A 28 9.69 15.17 2.98
N MET A 29 8.40 15.51 2.88
CA MET A 29 7.33 14.73 3.52
C MET A 29 7.19 13.39 2.79
N LEU A 30 7.30 12.29 3.52
CA LEU A 30 7.30 10.95 2.95
C LEU A 30 5.93 10.31 3.04
N PHE A 31 5.37 10.01 1.88
CA PHE A 31 4.15 9.24 1.68
C PHE A 31 4.50 7.81 1.25
N GLU A 32 3.74 6.82 1.71
CA GLU A 32 3.92 5.43 1.32
C GLU A 32 2.60 4.82 0.85
N THR A 33 2.69 3.92 -0.12
CA THR A 33 1.63 2.97 -0.51
C THR A 33 2.22 1.57 -0.56
N GLY A 34 1.49 0.56 -0.09
CA GLY A 34 1.93 -0.82 -0.07
C GLY A 34 1.35 -1.64 -1.22
N TYR A 35 2.12 -2.58 -1.73
CA TYR A 35 1.69 -3.50 -2.78
C TYR A 35 2.22 -4.92 -2.53
N GLY A 36 1.30 -5.88 -2.44
CA GLY A 36 1.65 -7.30 -2.39
C GLY A 36 1.70 -7.91 -3.80
N PRO A 37 2.88 -8.26 -4.34
CA PRO A 37 3.04 -8.70 -5.72
C PRO A 37 2.68 -10.19 -5.92
N SER A 38 1.68 -10.68 -5.21
CA SER A 38 1.06 -12.00 -5.44
C SER A 38 -0.07 -11.99 -6.46
N GLY A 39 -0.28 -10.87 -7.14
CA GLY A 39 -1.28 -10.66 -8.19
C GLY A 39 -1.06 -9.35 -8.92
N LEU A 40 -1.72 -9.18 -10.07
CA LEU A 40 -1.61 -7.97 -10.87
C LEU A 40 -2.20 -6.73 -10.16
N PRO A 41 -1.67 -5.52 -10.45
CA PRO A 41 -2.28 -4.29 -9.97
C PRO A 41 -3.71 -4.15 -10.51
N HIS A 42 -4.55 -3.50 -9.73
CA HIS A 42 -5.97 -3.38 -10.03
C HIS A 42 -6.52 -2.04 -9.52
N ILE A 43 -7.83 -1.85 -9.65
CA ILE A 43 -8.51 -0.62 -9.26
C ILE A 43 -8.30 -0.24 -7.78
N GLY A 44 -8.10 -1.22 -6.90
CA GLY A 44 -7.73 -0.97 -5.49
C GLY A 44 -6.34 -0.34 -5.37
N THR A 45 -5.37 -0.79 -6.18
CA THR A 45 -4.03 -0.19 -6.26
C THR A 45 -4.12 1.25 -6.76
N PHE A 46 -4.87 1.48 -7.84
CA PHE A 46 -5.11 2.84 -8.36
C PHE A 46 -5.77 3.73 -7.30
N ASN A 47 -6.80 3.24 -6.63
CA ASN A 47 -7.51 3.96 -5.57
C ASN A 47 -6.59 4.47 -4.46
N GLU A 48 -5.69 3.61 -3.98
CA GLU A 48 -4.78 3.96 -2.89
C GLU A 48 -3.73 4.99 -3.32
N VAL A 49 -3.08 4.75 -4.46
CA VAL A 49 -2.07 5.67 -4.99
C VAL A 49 -2.68 7.01 -5.37
N GLN A 50 -3.85 7.01 -6.01
CA GLN A 50 -4.55 8.24 -6.41
C GLN A 50 -4.96 9.08 -5.20
N ARG A 51 -5.56 8.48 -4.17
CA ARG A 51 -5.94 9.20 -2.95
C ARG A 51 -4.73 9.73 -2.19
N THR A 52 -3.68 8.94 -2.08
CA THR A 52 -2.42 9.37 -1.45
C THR A 52 -1.80 10.54 -2.22
N THR A 53 -1.83 10.51 -3.54
CA THR A 53 -1.38 11.60 -4.41
C THR A 53 -2.18 12.89 -4.19
N MET A 54 -3.50 12.79 -3.99
CA MET A 54 -4.34 13.96 -3.69
C MET A 54 -3.95 14.60 -2.36
N VAL A 55 -3.67 13.82 -1.32
CA VAL A 55 -3.18 14.35 -0.01
C VAL A 55 -1.80 14.97 -0.17
N ARG A 56 -0.92 14.34 -0.93
CA ARG A 56 0.43 14.83 -1.24
C ARG A 56 0.36 16.19 -1.93
N HIS A 57 -0.48 16.35 -2.95
CA HIS A 57 -0.68 17.61 -3.65
C HIS A 57 -1.25 18.70 -2.73
N ALA A 58 -2.25 18.37 -1.92
CA ALA A 58 -2.81 19.29 -0.94
C ALA A 58 -1.77 19.77 0.08
N TYR A 59 -0.90 18.87 0.57
CA TYR A 59 0.21 19.26 1.45
C TYR A 59 1.20 20.20 0.76
N ALA A 60 1.64 19.85 -0.44
CA ALA A 60 2.57 20.68 -1.21
C ALA A 60 1.97 22.07 -1.53
N GLU A 61 0.69 22.14 -1.87
CA GLU A 61 -0.02 23.42 -2.13
C GLU A 61 -0.11 24.29 -0.86
N MET A 62 -0.35 23.68 0.31
CA MET A 62 -0.42 24.43 1.57
C MET A 62 0.92 24.95 2.06
N THR A 63 2.01 24.25 1.76
CA THR A 63 3.30 24.46 2.41
C THR A 63 4.42 24.91 1.46
N GLY A 64 4.32 24.59 0.18
CA GLY A 64 5.44 24.69 -0.76
C GLY A 64 6.60 23.73 -0.49
N ALA A 65 6.45 22.84 0.52
CA ALA A 65 7.51 21.92 0.91
C ALA A 65 7.60 20.70 -0.03
N PRO A 66 8.80 20.12 -0.19
CA PRO A 66 8.99 18.94 -1.02
C PRO A 66 8.28 17.71 -0.45
N THR A 67 7.84 16.84 -1.34
CA THR A 67 7.18 15.56 -0.99
C THR A 67 7.78 14.42 -1.79
N ARG A 68 7.73 13.20 -1.24
CA ARG A 68 8.08 11.95 -1.93
C ARG A 68 6.97 10.94 -1.72
N LEU A 69 6.72 10.10 -2.71
CA LEU A 69 5.82 8.95 -2.62
C LEU A 69 6.61 7.67 -2.89
N VAL A 70 6.60 6.77 -1.94
CA VAL A 70 7.18 5.44 -2.07
C VAL A 70 6.05 4.45 -2.40
N ALA A 71 6.20 3.73 -3.51
CA ALA A 71 5.43 2.53 -3.82
C ALA A 71 6.25 1.32 -3.36
N PHE A 72 5.91 0.80 -2.18
CA PHE A 72 6.64 -0.29 -1.53
C PHE A 72 6.06 -1.64 -1.94
N SER A 73 6.88 -2.52 -2.52
CA SER A 73 6.50 -3.87 -2.88
C SER A 73 6.95 -4.88 -1.82
N ASP A 74 5.99 -5.64 -1.29
CA ASP A 74 6.22 -6.75 -0.34
C ASP A 74 6.68 -8.02 -1.08
N ASP A 75 7.64 -7.90 -1.98
CA ASP A 75 8.10 -8.95 -2.89
C ASP A 75 8.95 -10.06 -2.22
N MET A 76 9.33 -9.85 -0.96
CA MET A 76 9.97 -10.88 -0.13
C MET A 76 8.95 -11.76 0.62
N ASP A 77 7.65 -11.48 0.51
CA ASP A 77 6.61 -12.34 1.08
C ASP A 77 6.65 -13.75 0.47
N GLY A 78 6.41 -14.75 1.32
CA GLY A 78 6.29 -16.12 0.85
C GLY A 78 5.02 -16.35 0.01
N LEU A 79 5.13 -17.12 -1.05
CA LEU A 79 3.98 -17.57 -1.85
C LEU A 79 3.07 -18.45 -0.97
N ARG A 80 1.97 -17.88 -0.48
CA ARG A 80 1.05 -18.58 0.44
C ARG A 80 0.04 -19.48 -0.26
N LYS A 81 -0.33 -19.11 -1.48
CA LYS A 81 -1.35 -19.75 -2.28
C LYS A 81 -1.03 -19.57 -3.76
N VAL A 82 -1.27 -20.60 -4.55
CA VAL A 82 -1.23 -20.50 -6.02
C VAL A 82 -2.42 -19.67 -6.48
N PRO A 83 -2.23 -18.55 -7.23
CA PRO A 83 -3.34 -17.79 -7.79
C PRO A 83 -4.10 -18.59 -8.85
N ASP A 84 -5.44 -18.44 -8.88
CA ASP A 84 -6.29 -19.20 -9.78
C ASP A 84 -6.22 -18.72 -11.25
N ASN A 85 -5.74 -17.49 -11.47
CA ASN A 85 -5.75 -16.79 -12.76
C ASN A 85 -4.37 -16.67 -13.43
N VAL A 86 -3.44 -17.56 -13.12
CA VAL A 86 -2.10 -17.58 -13.71
C VAL A 86 -1.83 -18.92 -14.40
N PRO A 87 -0.97 -18.96 -15.43
CA PRO A 87 -0.52 -20.23 -16.05
C PRO A 87 0.44 -20.97 -15.13
N ASN A 88 0.78 -22.21 -15.50
CA ASN A 88 1.80 -23.03 -14.82
C ASN A 88 1.59 -23.19 -13.30
N GLN A 89 0.34 -23.38 -12.88
CA GLN A 89 -0.03 -23.50 -11.47
C GLN A 89 0.68 -24.67 -10.76
N ALA A 90 0.92 -25.79 -11.45
CA ALA A 90 1.65 -26.94 -10.90
C ALA A 90 3.07 -26.56 -10.50
N MET A 91 3.77 -25.82 -11.35
CA MET A 91 5.12 -25.29 -11.06
C MET A 91 5.08 -24.35 -9.84
N LEU A 92 4.09 -23.46 -9.76
CA LEU A 92 3.95 -22.56 -8.60
C LEU A 92 3.70 -23.33 -7.29
N ALA A 93 2.95 -24.43 -7.34
CA ALA A 93 2.67 -25.27 -6.18
C ALA A 93 3.95 -25.88 -5.57
N GLU A 94 4.97 -26.16 -6.37
CA GLU A 94 6.27 -26.65 -5.92
C GLU A 94 7.10 -25.58 -5.18
N HIS A 95 6.70 -24.30 -5.31
CA HIS A 95 7.40 -23.16 -4.73
C HIS A 95 6.62 -22.49 -3.59
N LEU A 96 5.57 -23.14 -3.07
CA LEU A 96 4.81 -22.61 -1.93
C LEU A 96 5.73 -22.33 -0.74
N GLY A 97 5.52 -21.17 -0.11
CA GLY A 97 6.28 -20.71 1.04
C GLY A 97 7.60 -20.00 0.70
N LYS A 98 8.10 -20.08 -0.53
CA LYS A 98 9.33 -19.35 -0.92
C LYS A 98 9.01 -17.86 -1.14
N PRO A 99 9.97 -16.94 -0.88
CA PRO A 99 9.84 -15.53 -1.24
C PRO A 99 9.43 -15.39 -2.70
N LEU A 100 8.52 -14.45 -3.01
CA LEU A 100 8.00 -14.26 -4.36
C LEU A 100 9.09 -13.94 -5.39
N THR A 101 10.22 -13.36 -4.97
CA THR A 101 11.42 -13.14 -5.78
C THR A 101 12.21 -14.43 -6.08
N GLN A 102 11.90 -15.53 -5.40
CA GLN A 102 12.50 -16.87 -5.64
C GLN A 102 11.52 -17.86 -6.28
N VAL A 103 10.30 -17.41 -6.58
CA VAL A 103 9.28 -18.18 -7.30
C VAL A 103 9.45 -17.90 -8.78
N PRO A 104 9.66 -18.92 -9.66
CA PRO A 104 9.76 -18.69 -11.09
C PRO A 104 8.54 -17.97 -11.65
N ASP A 105 8.75 -17.12 -12.65
CA ASP A 105 7.66 -16.41 -13.32
C ASP A 105 6.77 -17.42 -14.10
N PRO A 106 5.48 -17.57 -13.73
CA PRO A 106 4.59 -18.49 -14.44
C PRO A 106 4.33 -18.10 -15.89
N PHE A 107 4.60 -16.85 -16.27
CA PHE A 107 4.48 -16.34 -17.65
C PHE A 107 5.77 -16.46 -18.44
N GLY A 108 6.90 -16.77 -17.79
CA GLY A 108 8.20 -16.96 -18.45
C GLY A 108 8.79 -15.68 -19.07
N LYS A 109 8.40 -14.50 -18.57
CA LYS A 109 8.85 -13.20 -19.11
C LYS A 109 9.88 -12.49 -18.25
N TYR A 110 9.92 -12.79 -16.95
CA TYR A 110 10.80 -12.16 -15.97
C TYR A 110 11.51 -13.21 -15.14
N GLU A 111 12.49 -12.79 -14.36
CA GLU A 111 13.31 -13.65 -13.53
C GLU A 111 12.48 -14.39 -12.45
N SER A 112 11.48 -13.73 -11.90
CA SER A 112 10.60 -14.32 -10.90
C SER A 112 9.18 -13.80 -11.01
N PHE A 113 8.26 -14.44 -10.27
CA PHE A 113 6.87 -14.01 -10.16
C PHE A 113 6.75 -12.60 -9.55
N ALA A 114 7.58 -12.28 -8.56
CA ALA A 114 7.64 -10.93 -8.02
C ALA A 114 8.12 -9.90 -9.05
N HIS A 115 9.18 -10.20 -9.79
CA HIS A 115 9.70 -9.29 -10.82
C HIS A 115 8.65 -9.03 -11.91
N HIS A 116 7.88 -10.07 -12.30
CA HIS A 116 6.75 -9.90 -13.23
C HIS A 116 5.73 -8.90 -12.68
N ASN A 117 5.23 -9.14 -11.47
CA ASN A 117 4.18 -8.31 -10.88
C ASN A 117 4.69 -6.89 -10.53
N ASN A 118 5.96 -6.76 -10.11
CA ASN A 118 6.59 -5.46 -9.90
C ASN A 118 6.71 -4.66 -11.20
N ALA A 119 7.08 -5.32 -12.32
CA ALA A 119 7.11 -4.68 -13.63
C ALA A 119 5.71 -4.22 -14.07
N MET A 120 4.67 -5.01 -13.81
CA MET A 120 3.29 -4.64 -14.09
C MET A 120 2.84 -3.45 -13.21
N LEU A 121 3.22 -3.43 -11.94
CA LEU A 121 2.93 -2.29 -11.05
C LEU A 121 3.57 -1.00 -11.57
N ARG A 122 4.85 -1.05 -11.92
CA ARG A 122 5.57 0.13 -12.42
C ARG A 122 4.96 0.62 -13.74
N ALA A 123 4.74 -0.28 -14.70
CA ALA A 123 4.08 0.06 -15.96
C ALA A 123 2.67 0.67 -15.74
N PHE A 124 1.94 0.16 -14.76
CA PHE A 124 0.64 0.67 -14.36
C PHE A 124 0.74 2.11 -13.78
N LEU A 125 1.64 2.34 -12.83
CA LEU A 125 1.82 3.66 -12.22
C LEU A 125 2.36 4.68 -13.21
N ASP A 126 3.29 4.27 -14.09
CA ASP A 126 3.85 5.11 -15.16
C ASP A 126 2.78 5.51 -16.17
N ARG A 127 1.92 4.57 -16.57
CA ARG A 127 0.80 4.82 -17.49
C ARG A 127 -0.14 5.91 -17.00
N TYR A 128 -0.38 5.95 -15.68
CA TYR A 128 -1.26 6.96 -15.07
C TYR A 128 -0.50 8.20 -14.57
N GLY A 129 0.77 8.34 -14.95
CA GLY A 129 1.57 9.54 -14.70
C GLY A 129 1.84 9.83 -13.23
N PHE A 130 1.80 8.81 -12.36
CA PHE A 130 2.16 8.98 -10.97
C PHE A 130 3.65 9.27 -10.80
N ASP A 131 3.97 10.25 -9.96
CA ASP A 131 5.32 10.55 -9.52
C ASP A 131 5.60 9.77 -8.23
N TYR A 132 6.42 8.71 -8.32
CA TYR A 132 6.70 7.76 -7.24
C TYR A 132 8.12 7.22 -7.32
N GLU A 133 8.58 6.67 -6.21
CA GLU A 133 9.80 5.88 -6.10
C GLU A 133 9.42 4.42 -5.79
N PHE A 134 9.84 3.51 -6.65
CA PHE A 134 9.62 2.09 -6.39
C PHE A 134 10.65 1.56 -5.39
N VAL A 135 10.19 0.82 -4.38
CA VAL A 135 11.06 0.16 -3.38
C VAL A 135 10.69 -1.32 -3.27
N SER A 136 11.68 -2.18 -3.44
CA SER A 136 11.57 -3.63 -3.25
C SER A 136 11.92 -4.01 -1.80
N SER A 137 11.03 -4.74 -1.14
CA SER A 137 11.30 -5.33 0.17
C SER A 137 12.54 -6.24 0.13
N THR A 138 12.65 -7.08 -0.90
CA THR A 138 13.80 -7.97 -1.08
C THR A 138 15.12 -7.21 -1.17
N ASP A 139 15.15 -6.11 -1.93
CA ASP A 139 16.36 -5.28 -2.06
C ASP A 139 16.73 -4.62 -0.74
N MET A 140 15.74 -4.12 0.01
CA MET A 140 15.97 -3.52 1.32
C MET A 140 16.53 -4.50 2.35
N TYR A 141 15.97 -5.71 2.40
CA TYR A 141 16.45 -6.76 3.31
C TYR A 141 17.80 -7.30 2.89
N ARG A 142 17.97 -7.74 1.65
CA ARG A 142 19.20 -8.36 1.16
C ARG A 142 20.36 -7.37 1.01
N GLY A 143 20.06 -6.14 0.67
CA GLY A 143 21.05 -5.07 0.58
C GLY A 143 21.50 -4.52 1.94
N GLY A 144 20.94 -5.01 3.05
CA GLY A 144 21.28 -4.59 4.40
C GLY A 144 20.72 -3.25 4.82
N ALA A 145 19.86 -2.62 4.00
CA ALA A 145 19.26 -1.32 4.33
C ALA A 145 18.36 -1.37 5.56
N PHE A 146 17.81 -2.54 5.89
CA PHE A 146 17.02 -2.77 7.09
C PHE A 146 17.78 -3.42 8.24
N ASP A 147 19.08 -3.70 8.14
CA ASP A 147 19.82 -4.45 9.15
C ASP A 147 19.76 -3.79 10.53
N ASP A 148 20.01 -2.48 10.64
CA ASP A 148 19.87 -1.73 11.91
C ASP A 148 18.44 -1.78 12.47
N ALA A 149 17.44 -1.70 11.60
CA ALA A 149 16.04 -1.79 12.01
C ALA A 149 15.67 -3.21 12.47
N LEU A 150 16.24 -4.25 11.87
CA LEU A 150 16.09 -5.65 12.29
C LEU A 150 16.73 -5.91 13.64
N VAL A 151 17.95 -5.38 13.88
CA VAL A 151 18.56 -5.40 15.21
C VAL A 151 17.66 -4.73 16.25
N ASN A 152 17.07 -3.58 15.91
CA ASN A 152 16.12 -2.89 16.79
C ASN A 152 14.87 -3.74 17.08
N VAL A 153 14.36 -4.48 16.11
CA VAL A 153 13.26 -5.45 16.31
C VAL A 153 13.66 -6.54 17.30
N LEU A 154 14.86 -7.10 17.19
CA LEU A 154 15.34 -8.12 18.14
C LEU A 154 15.52 -7.57 19.55
N ARG A 155 16.02 -6.34 19.71
CA ARG A 155 16.12 -5.66 21.03
C ARG A 155 14.73 -5.51 21.69
N HIS A 156 13.68 -5.33 20.89
CA HIS A 156 12.30 -5.14 21.37
C HIS A 156 11.42 -6.38 21.15
N TYR A 157 12.02 -7.55 20.93
CA TYR A 157 11.31 -8.78 20.60
C TYR A 157 10.20 -9.10 21.57
N GLN A 158 10.47 -9.06 22.89
CA GLN A 158 9.46 -9.35 23.91
C GLN A 158 8.32 -8.31 23.93
N ALA A 159 8.64 -7.04 23.77
CA ALA A 159 7.62 -6.00 23.71
C ALA A 159 6.68 -6.19 22.50
N ILE A 160 7.22 -6.63 21.37
CA ILE A 160 6.42 -6.97 20.18
C ILE A 160 5.57 -8.21 20.44
N MET A 161 6.12 -9.25 21.09
CA MET A 161 5.37 -10.43 21.50
C MET A 161 4.19 -10.06 22.41
N ASP A 162 4.40 -9.19 23.39
CA ASP A 162 3.37 -8.74 24.34
C ASP A 162 2.24 -7.96 23.64
N ILE A 163 2.55 -7.24 22.56
CA ILE A 163 1.55 -6.55 21.73
C ILE A 163 0.76 -7.56 20.89
N MET A 164 1.45 -8.54 20.29
CA MET A 164 0.86 -9.42 19.28
C MET A 164 0.11 -10.62 19.85
N LEU A 165 0.66 -11.30 20.86
CA LEU A 165 0.10 -12.54 21.40
C LEU A 165 -1.37 -12.41 21.85
N PRO A 166 -1.80 -11.35 22.56
CA PRO A 166 -3.19 -11.20 22.96
C PRO A 166 -4.19 -11.09 21.80
N THR A 167 -3.71 -10.77 20.61
CA THR A 167 -4.54 -10.60 19.39
C THR A 167 -4.72 -11.90 18.62
N LEU A 168 -4.02 -12.95 19.01
CA LEU A 168 -3.96 -14.23 18.30
C LEU A 168 -4.77 -15.32 19.01
N ARG A 169 -5.30 -16.26 18.26
CA ARG A 169 -5.92 -17.47 18.81
C ARG A 169 -4.86 -18.35 19.48
N LYS A 170 -5.24 -19.15 20.46
CA LYS A 170 -4.33 -19.96 21.29
C LYS A 170 -3.40 -20.85 20.47
N GLU A 171 -3.91 -21.48 19.43
CA GLU A 171 -3.11 -22.37 18.56
C GLU A 171 -2.02 -21.56 17.83
N ARG A 172 -2.33 -20.34 17.43
CA ARG A 172 -1.38 -19.47 16.75
C ARG A 172 -0.36 -18.84 17.69
N GLN A 173 -0.73 -18.61 18.95
CA GLN A 173 0.21 -18.08 19.97
C GLN A 173 1.42 -19.00 20.16
N ALA A 174 1.20 -20.33 20.13
CA ALA A 174 2.27 -21.31 20.33
C ALA A 174 3.35 -21.31 19.22
N THR A 175 3.02 -20.85 18.02
CA THR A 175 3.91 -20.88 16.85
C THR A 175 4.29 -19.49 16.35
N TYR A 176 3.78 -18.44 16.98
CA TYR A 176 4.02 -17.08 16.54
C TYR A 176 5.45 -16.63 16.84
N SER A 177 6.05 -15.96 15.87
CA SER A 177 7.25 -15.15 16.04
C SER A 177 7.14 -13.87 15.22
N PRO A 178 7.61 -12.71 15.71
CA PRO A 178 7.79 -11.50 14.92
C PRO A 178 8.72 -11.69 13.72
N VAL A 179 9.65 -12.61 13.83
CA VAL A 179 10.68 -12.91 12.84
C VAL A 179 10.37 -14.25 12.17
N LEU A 180 10.46 -14.28 10.85
CA LEU A 180 10.26 -15.45 10.01
C LEU A 180 11.59 -15.84 9.34
N PRO A 181 12.30 -16.84 9.88
CA PRO A 181 13.54 -17.31 9.26
C PRO A 181 13.28 -17.82 7.84
N ILE A 182 14.25 -17.63 6.96
CA ILE A 182 14.24 -18.27 5.64
C ILE A 182 15.16 -19.48 5.72
N SER A 183 14.58 -20.67 5.50
CA SER A 183 15.31 -21.93 5.55
C SER A 183 16.46 -21.93 4.53
N ALA A 184 17.68 -22.15 4.99
CA ALA A 184 18.82 -22.34 4.11
C ALA A 184 18.74 -23.64 3.29
N LYS A 185 17.94 -24.62 3.74
CA LYS A 185 17.73 -25.90 3.05
C LYS A 185 16.71 -25.81 1.94
N SER A 186 15.53 -25.27 2.24
CA SER A 186 14.39 -25.25 1.33
C SER A 186 14.11 -23.89 0.66
N GLY A 187 14.66 -22.81 1.18
CA GLY A 187 14.36 -21.45 0.78
C GLY A 187 12.98 -20.95 1.24
N ILE A 188 12.27 -21.72 2.06
CA ILE A 188 10.92 -21.40 2.53
C ILE A 188 10.97 -20.39 3.67
N VAL A 189 10.04 -19.45 3.69
CA VAL A 189 9.79 -18.53 4.81
C VAL A 189 9.08 -19.33 5.92
N LEU A 190 9.78 -19.61 7.00
CA LEU A 190 9.29 -20.48 8.06
C LEU A 190 8.42 -19.75 9.08
N GLN A 191 7.33 -20.40 9.50
CA GLN A 191 6.46 -19.91 10.57
C GLN A 191 6.66 -20.77 11.83
N VAL A 192 7.79 -20.58 12.49
CA VAL A 192 8.22 -21.35 13.66
C VAL A 192 8.54 -20.43 14.83
N PRO A 193 8.50 -20.94 16.08
CA PRO A 193 9.02 -20.20 17.23
C PRO A 193 10.51 -19.88 17.03
N VAL A 194 10.90 -18.69 17.50
CA VAL A 194 12.25 -18.17 17.39
C VAL A 194 12.75 -17.74 18.76
N GLU A 195 13.98 -18.09 19.09
CA GLU A 195 14.71 -17.60 20.25
C GLU A 195 15.78 -16.59 19.78
N VAL A 196 15.83 -15.42 20.42
CA VAL A 196 16.87 -14.42 20.18
C VAL A 196 18.11 -14.82 20.96
N ILE A 197 19.22 -15.11 20.27
CA ILE A 197 20.50 -15.48 20.89
C ILE A 197 21.36 -14.24 21.13
N ASP A 198 21.49 -13.40 20.11
CA ASP A 198 22.22 -12.14 20.17
C ASP A 198 21.54 -11.12 19.28
N ALA A 199 20.90 -10.14 19.90
CA ALA A 199 20.18 -9.10 19.17
C ALA A 199 21.14 -8.21 18.36
N GLU A 200 22.33 -7.90 18.88
CA GLU A 200 23.30 -7.03 18.22
C GLU A 200 23.93 -7.68 17.00
N ALA A 201 24.17 -9.00 17.07
CA ALA A 201 24.64 -9.79 15.93
C ALA A 201 23.52 -10.20 14.97
N GLY A 202 22.26 -9.90 15.30
CA GLY A 202 21.11 -10.36 14.53
C GLY A 202 20.90 -11.87 14.58
N LEU A 203 21.41 -12.57 15.63
CA LEU A 203 21.46 -14.03 15.71
C LEU A 203 20.22 -14.59 16.40
N ILE A 204 19.58 -15.53 15.73
CA ILE A 204 18.40 -16.26 16.23
C ILE A 204 18.64 -17.77 16.19
N ARG A 205 17.85 -18.50 16.99
CA ARG A 205 17.76 -19.96 16.99
C ARG A 205 16.32 -20.40 16.72
N PHE A 206 16.15 -21.40 15.89
CA PHE A 206 14.85 -22.01 15.55
C PHE A 206 15.04 -23.48 15.16
N VAL A 207 13.92 -24.17 14.96
CA VAL A 207 13.93 -25.58 14.48
C VAL A 207 13.47 -25.58 13.02
N ASP A 208 14.30 -26.21 12.15
CA ASP A 208 13.99 -26.46 10.74
C ASP A 208 14.15 -27.97 10.45
N GLU A 209 13.08 -28.61 9.99
CA GLU A 209 13.02 -30.06 9.71
C GLU A 209 13.56 -30.93 10.84
N GLY A 210 13.30 -30.54 12.11
CA GLY A 210 13.73 -31.26 13.30
C GLY A 210 15.15 -30.95 13.76
N GLU A 211 15.90 -30.13 13.04
CA GLU A 211 17.24 -29.69 13.44
C GLU A 211 17.21 -28.29 14.05
N THR A 212 17.97 -28.10 15.10
CA THR A 212 18.19 -26.77 15.70
C THR A 212 19.18 -25.98 14.87
N ILE A 213 18.77 -24.83 14.37
CA ILE A 213 19.56 -23.95 13.50
C ILE A 213 19.81 -22.63 14.23
N GLU A 214 21.03 -22.13 14.16
CA GLU A 214 21.37 -20.75 14.48
C GLU A 214 21.70 -19.99 13.20
N GLN A 215 21.06 -18.85 13.02
CA GLN A 215 21.13 -18.07 11.77
C GLN A 215 21.03 -16.58 12.05
N SER A 216 21.80 -15.79 11.30
CA SER A 216 21.60 -14.33 11.29
C SER A 216 20.35 -13.99 10.48
N ILE A 217 19.58 -13.01 10.99
CA ILE A 217 18.43 -12.46 10.26
C ILE A 217 18.83 -11.34 9.28
N LEU A 218 20.06 -10.86 9.39
CA LEU A 218 20.58 -9.75 8.60
C LEU A 218 20.79 -10.14 7.14
N SER A 219 20.85 -9.15 6.28
CA SER A 219 21.13 -9.31 4.83
C SER A 219 20.21 -10.36 4.15
N GLY A 220 18.96 -10.45 4.58
CA GLY A 220 17.96 -11.34 3.98
C GLY A 220 17.89 -12.75 4.56
N GLY A 221 18.53 -13.03 5.71
CA GLY A 221 18.42 -14.33 6.39
C GLY A 221 17.03 -14.61 6.99
N ALA A 222 16.22 -13.57 7.19
CA ALA A 222 14.82 -13.66 7.61
C ALA A 222 14.03 -12.48 7.06
N LYS A 223 12.71 -12.59 7.15
CA LYS A 223 11.81 -11.44 7.02
C LYS A 223 10.97 -11.32 8.30
N LEU A 224 10.26 -10.21 8.46
CA LEU A 224 9.36 -10.03 9.58
C LEU A 224 7.93 -10.48 9.24
N GLN A 225 7.13 -10.80 10.26
CA GLN A 225 5.67 -10.89 10.14
C GLN A 225 5.14 -9.55 9.62
N TRP A 226 4.15 -9.59 8.72
CA TRP A 226 3.77 -8.41 7.95
C TRP A 226 3.38 -7.18 8.78
N LYS A 227 2.72 -7.33 9.95
CA LYS A 227 2.40 -6.19 10.83
C LYS A 227 3.63 -5.62 11.53
N VAL A 228 4.60 -6.45 11.83
CA VAL A 228 5.88 -6.07 12.40
C VAL A 228 6.76 -5.43 11.33
N ASP A 229 6.78 -6.00 10.13
CA ASP A 229 7.44 -5.45 8.97
C ASP A 229 6.91 -4.05 8.63
N TRP A 230 5.60 -3.92 8.59
CA TRP A 230 4.95 -2.64 8.31
C TRP A 230 5.35 -1.56 9.31
N ALA A 231 5.33 -1.88 10.61
CA ALA A 231 5.78 -0.98 11.67
C ALA A 231 7.28 -0.66 11.58
N MET A 232 8.12 -1.67 11.34
CA MET A 232 9.56 -1.51 11.20
C MET A 232 9.91 -0.59 10.03
N ARG A 233 9.32 -0.78 8.85
CA ARG A 233 9.60 0.07 7.70
C ARG A 233 9.09 1.50 7.87
N TRP A 234 7.95 1.71 8.56
CA TRP A 234 7.51 3.06 8.93
C TRP A 234 8.57 3.82 9.73
N VAL A 235 9.20 3.12 10.69
CA VAL A 235 10.25 3.71 11.52
C VAL A 235 11.54 3.88 10.72
N ALA A 236 11.98 2.84 10.03
CA ALA A 236 13.24 2.84 9.29
C ALA A 236 13.26 3.85 8.13
N LEU A 237 12.17 3.97 7.38
CA LEU A 237 12.06 4.91 6.26
C LEU A 237 11.62 6.31 6.71
N GLY A 238 11.09 6.46 7.92
CA GLY A 238 10.54 7.72 8.40
C GLY A 238 9.26 8.12 7.66
N VAL A 239 8.35 7.17 7.45
CA VAL A 239 7.07 7.40 6.76
C VAL A 239 6.20 8.35 7.56
N ASP A 240 5.72 9.40 6.91
CA ASP A 240 4.90 10.44 7.55
C ASP A 240 3.41 10.22 7.33
N TYR A 241 3.05 9.66 6.18
CA TYR A 241 1.67 9.42 5.79
C TYR A 241 1.49 8.13 5.01
N GLU A 242 0.54 7.32 5.46
CA GLU A 242 0.08 6.13 4.74
C GLU A 242 -1.40 5.87 5.07
N MET A 243 -2.23 5.69 4.05
CA MET A 243 -3.61 5.29 4.24
C MET A 243 -3.79 3.80 3.99
N ALA A 244 -4.86 3.22 4.52
CA ALA A 244 -5.15 1.81 4.37
C ALA A 244 -6.65 1.56 4.20
N GLY A 245 -7.01 0.43 3.63
CA GLY A 245 -8.40 -0.02 3.58
C GLY A 245 -8.97 -0.28 4.98
N LYS A 246 -10.27 -0.13 5.15
CA LYS A 246 -10.97 -0.35 6.43
C LYS A 246 -10.75 -1.77 6.99
N ASP A 247 -10.53 -2.74 6.14
CA ASP A 247 -10.22 -4.12 6.54
C ASP A 247 -8.86 -4.27 7.25
N LEU A 248 -8.02 -3.24 7.23
CA LEU A 248 -6.72 -3.20 7.89
C LEU A 248 -6.70 -2.38 9.20
N ILE A 249 -7.84 -1.91 9.71
CA ILE A 249 -7.91 -1.07 10.93
C ILE A 249 -7.18 -1.70 12.11
N ASP A 250 -7.46 -2.98 12.39
CA ASP A 250 -6.80 -3.70 13.49
C ASP A 250 -5.30 -3.83 13.27
N SER A 251 -4.90 -4.01 12.01
CA SER A 251 -3.50 -4.11 11.64
C SER A 251 -2.77 -2.79 11.79
N VAL A 252 -3.37 -1.68 11.37
CA VAL A 252 -2.85 -0.33 11.60
C VAL A 252 -2.69 -0.06 13.09
N THR A 253 -3.68 -0.45 13.90
CA THR A 253 -3.64 -0.28 15.37
C THR A 253 -2.48 -1.05 15.98
N GLN A 254 -2.28 -2.31 15.60
CA GLN A 254 -1.20 -3.16 16.11
C GLN A 254 0.16 -2.68 15.63
N SER A 255 0.32 -2.40 14.33
CA SER A 255 1.56 -1.87 13.76
C SER A 255 1.92 -0.50 14.37
N SER A 256 0.93 0.34 14.70
CA SER A 256 1.17 1.62 15.37
C SER A 256 1.71 1.44 16.80
N LYS A 257 1.25 0.42 17.54
CA LYS A 257 1.81 0.07 18.85
C LYS A 257 3.24 -0.42 18.73
N ILE A 258 3.50 -1.27 17.74
CA ILE A 258 4.84 -1.81 17.47
C ILE A 258 5.80 -0.69 17.06
N ALA A 259 5.39 0.23 16.18
CA ALA A 259 6.21 1.37 15.77
C ALA A 259 6.65 2.22 16.98
N ARG A 260 5.74 2.45 17.95
CA ARG A 260 6.07 3.15 19.20
C ARG A 260 7.03 2.34 20.09
N ALA A 261 6.84 1.02 20.18
CA ALA A 261 7.75 0.14 20.91
C ALA A 261 9.16 0.14 20.31
N LEU A 262 9.27 0.30 18.99
CA LEU A 262 10.54 0.46 18.27
C LEU A 262 11.16 1.86 18.39
N GLY A 263 10.53 2.76 19.18
CA GLY A 263 11.02 4.12 19.40
C GLY A 263 10.64 5.12 18.34
N GLY A 264 9.78 4.74 17.38
CA GLY A 264 9.31 5.60 16.31
C GLY A 264 7.91 6.15 16.54
N ARG A 265 7.45 6.91 15.55
CA ARG A 265 6.09 7.45 15.50
C ARG A 265 5.37 6.89 14.27
N PRO A 266 4.20 6.23 14.42
CA PRO A 266 3.44 5.74 13.27
C PRO A 266 3.04 6.91 12.35
N PRO A 267 2.83 6.65 11.04
CA PRO A 267 2.40 7.69 10.10
C PRO A 267 1.00 8.22 10.42
N GLU A 268 0.71 9.42 9.96
CA GLU A 268 -0.66 9.89 9.84
C GLU A 268 -1.35 9.16 8.69
N GLY A 269 -2.68 9.15 8.68
CA GLY A 269 -3.46 8.51 7.63
C GLY A 269 -4.92 8.38 8.01
N PHE A 270 -5.69 7.70 7.18
CA PHE A 270 -7.04 7.28 7.50
C PHE A 270 -7.36 5.94 6.82
N ASN A 271 -8.42 5.30 7.28
CA ASN A 271 -8.94 4.07 6.67
C ASN A 271 -10.08 4.40 5.73
N TYR A 272 -9.93 4.06 4.45
CA TYR A 272 -10.96 4.24 3.43
C TYR A 272 -11.85 3.00 3.32
N GLU A 273 -13.10 3.22 2.89
CA GLU A 273 -14.05 2.14 2.63
C GLU A 273 -13.70 1.37 1.36
N MET A 274 -14.12 0.12 1.33
CA MET A 274 -13.94 -0.78 0.19
C MET A 274 -15.01 -0.53 -0.88
N PHE A 275 -14.68 -0.88 -2.13
CA PHE A 275 -15.67 -0.94 -3.19
C PHE A 275 -16.52 -2.21 -3.08
N LEU A 276 -17.78 -2.07 -3.44
CA LEU A 276 -18.76 -3.14 -3.52
C LEU A 276 -19.09 -3.44 -4.99
N ASP A 277 -19.47 -4.65 -5.28
CA ASP A 277 -20.00 -5.01 -6.60
C ASP A 277 -21.43 -4.50 -6.79
N GLU A 278 -22.04 -4.81 -7.93
CA GLU A 278 -23.42 -4.41 -8.27
C GLU A 278 -24.46 -4.94 -7.27
N LYS A 279 -24.18 -6.06 -6.61
CA LYS A 279 -25.05 -6.68 -5.59
C LYS A 279 -24.82 -6.11 -4.19
N GLY A 280 -23.86 -5.20 -4.01
CA GLY A 280 -23.48 -4.67 -2.71
C GLY A 280 -22.57 -5.59 -1.89
N GLU A 281 -21.97 -6.60 -2.54
CA GLU A 281 -20.99 -7.49 -1.90
C GLU A 281 -19.57 -6.96 -2.08
N LYS A 282 -18.66 -7.29 -1.15
CA LYS A 282 -17.25 -6.91 -1.26
C LYS A 282 -16.64 -7.48 -2.54
N ILE A 283 -16.02 -6.62 -3.35
CA ILE A 283 -15.30 -7.05 -4.55
C ILE A 283 -14.18 -8.01 -4.15
N SER A 284 -14.15 -9.18 -4.80
CA SER A 284 -13.16 -10.23 -4.57
C SER A 284 -12.33 -10.46 -5.83
N LYS A 285 -11.02 -10.29 -5.71
CA LYS A 285 -10.05 -10.54 -6.79
C LYS A 285 -10.14 -11.98 -7.32
N SER A 286 -10.27 -12.95 -6.42
CA SER A 286 -10.30 -14.37 -6.76
C SER A 286 -11.59 -14.83 -7.44
N LYS A 287 -12.70 -14.08 -7.26
CA LYS A 287 -14.00 -14.38 -7.89
C LYS A 287 -14.21 -13.62 -9.21
N GLY A 288 -13.27 -12.76 -9.62
CA GLY A 288 -13.42 -11.91 -10.79
C GLY A 288 -14.60 -10.94 -10.70
N SER A 289 -15.13 -10.70 -9.48
CA SER A 289 -16.20 -9.73 -9.26
C SER A 289 -15.64 -8.32 -9.20
N GLY A 290 -16.36 -7.37 -9.78
CA GLY A 290 -15.99 -5.96 -9.82
C GLY A 290 -15.51 -5.51 -11.19
N LEU A 291 -15.36 -4.20 -11.32
CA LEU A 291 -14.96 -3.53 -12.56
C LEU A 291 -13.42 -3.42 -12.62
N SER A 292 -12.82 -3.79 -13.73
CA SER A 292 -11.40 -3.52 -14.00
C SER A 292 -11.20 -2.08 -14.48
N ILE A 293 -9.96 -1.58 -14.39
CA ILE A 293 -9.65 -0.24 -14.92
C ILE A 293 -9.83 -0.21 -16.44
N GLU A 294 -9.43 -1.26 -17.15
CA GLU A 294 -9.60 -1.37 -18.60
C GLU A 294 -11.08 -1.31 -19.00
N GLN A 295 -11.94 -1.95 -18.23
CA GLN A 295 -13.40 -1.84 -18.45
C GLN A 295 -13.90 -0.41 -18.20
N TRP A 296 -13.41 0.27 -17.15
CA TRP A 296 -13.73 1.69 -16.95
C TRP A 296 -13.29 2.53 -18.15
N LEU A 297 -12.04 2.37 -18.58
CA LEU A 297 -11.44 3.14 -19.67
C LEU A 297 -12.04 2.84 -21.05
N THR A 298 -12.86 1.79 -21.18
CA THR A 298 -13.64 1.54 -22.39
C THR A 298 -14.76 2.58 -22.57
N TYR A 299 -15.30 3.10 -21.47
CA TYR A 299 -16.47 3.97 -21.46
C TYR A 299 -16.23 5.32 -20.78
N GLY A 300 -15.16 5.48 -20.04
CA GLY A 300 -14.83 6.69 -19.30
C GLY A 300 -13.36 7.03 -19.42
N THR A 301 -12.98 8.15 -18.81
CA THR A 301 -11.59 8.58 -18.74
C THR A 301 -10.98 8.24 -17.38
N GLU A 302 -9.68 8.31 -17.32
CA GLU A 302 -8.89 8.16 -16.09
C GLU A 302 -9.26 9.19 -15.04
N GLU A 303 -9.47 10.44 -15.48
CA GLU A 303 -9.87 11.55 -14.62
C GLU A 303 -11.28 11.34 -14.05
N SER A 304 -12.19 10.76 -14.84
CA SER A 304 -13.53 10.40 -14.35
C SER A 304 -13.48 9.29 -13.30
N LEU A 305 -12.54 8.35 -13.42
CA LEU A 305 -12.27 7.34 -12.39
C LEU A 305 -11.69 7.98 -11.13
N ALA A 306 -10.68 8.84 -11.28
CA ALA A 306 -10.07 9.56 -10.17
C ALA A 306 -11.11 10.44 -9.44
N PHE A 307 -12.01 11.09 -10.18
CA PHE A 307 -13.15 11.84 -9.64
C PHE A 307 -14.10 10.94 -8.84
N TYR A 308 -14.46 9.78 -9.38
CA TYR A 308 -15.29 8.80 -8.69
C TYR A 308 -14.64 8.31 -7.39
N ILE A 309 -13.34 8.06 -7.42
CA ILE A 309 -12.54 7.65 -6.27
C ILE A 309 -12.45 8.75 -5.22
N TYR A 310 -12.32 10.02 -5.63
CA TYR A 310 -12.26 11.16 -4.72
C TYR A 310 -13.48 11.24 -3.80
N ARG A 311 -14.67 11.00 -4.32
CA ARG A 311 -15.94 11.21 -3.60
C ARG A 311 -16.07 10.24 -2.43
N GLU A 312 -16.44 10.77 -1.26
CA GLU A 312 -16.82 10.02 -0.07
C GLU A 312 -15.88 8.83 0.28
N PRO A 313 -14.59 9.06 0.54
CA PRO A 313 -13.64 7.98 0.73
C PRO A 313 -13.93 7.09 1.95
N LYS A 314 -14.78 7.56 2.87
CA LYS A 314 -15.21 6.82 4.08
C LYS A 314 -16.57 6.13 3.93
N ALA A 315 -17.19 6.22 2.76
CA ALA A 315 -18.44 5.54 2.44
C ALA A 315 -18.20 4.40 1.43
N ALA A 316 -18.83 3.26 1.65
CA ALA A 316 -18.80 2.16 0.71
C ALA A 316 -19.52 2.56 -0.58
N LYS A 317 -18.94 2.27 -1.74
CA LYS A 317 -19.49 2.59 -3.05
C LYS A 317 -19.49 1.38 -3.95
N GLN A 318 -20.55 1.27 -4.73
CA GLN A 318 -20.61 0.25 -5.77
C GLN A 318 -19.70 0.61 -6.94
N LEU A 319 -19.02 -0.38 -7.50
CA LEU A 319 -18.12 -0.23 -8.63
C LEU A 319 -18.50 -1.26 -9.70
N HIS A 320 -19.31 -0.83 -10.66
CA HIS A 320 -19.79 -1.61 -11.80
C HIS A 320 -19.99 -0.71 -13.03
N ILE A 321 -20.16 -1.31 -14.20
CA ILE A 321 -20.28 -0.55 -15.47
C ILE A 321 -21.36 0.54 -15.42
N GLY A 322 -22.49 0.27 -14.77
CA GLY A 322 -23.61 1.21 -14.70
C GLY A 322 -23.33 2.54 -13.97
N VAL A 323 -22.23 2.64 -13.19
CA VAL A 323 -21.88 3.92 -12.53
C VAL A 323 -21.06 4.84 -13.43
N ILE A 324 -20.46 4.32 -14.52
CA ILE A 324 -19.52 5.06 -15.36
C ILE A 324 -20.16 6.27 -16.05
N PRO A 325 -21.31 6.13 -16.74
CA PRO A 325 -21.93 7.27 -17.43
C PRO A 325 -22.17 8.46 -16.51
N ARG A 326 -22.73 8.20 -15.34
CA ARG A 326 -22.98 9.23 -14.34
C ARG A 326 -21.68 9.84 -13.79
N ALA A 327 -20.66 9.03 -13.54
CA ALA A 327 -19.39 9.52 -13.04
C ALA A 327 -18.69 10.43 -14.05
N VAL A 328 -18.76 10.11 -15.34
CA VAL A 328 -18.22 10.94 -16.43
C VAL A 328 -18.98 12.25 -16.53
N ASP A 329 -20.33 12.22 -16.56
CA ASP A 329 -21.14 13.42 -16.66
C ASP A 329 -20.96 14.36 -15.45
N GLU A 330 -20.89 13.80 -14.24
CA GLU A 330 -20.62 14.59 -13.03
C GLU A 330 -19.21 15.20 -13.07
N TYR A 331 -18.19 14.44 -13.47
CA TYR A 331 -16.84 14.96 -13.63
C TYR A 331 -16.80 16.16 -14.60
N GLU A 332 -17.42 16.03 -15.78
CA GLU A 332 -17.48 17.11 -16.77
C GLU A 332 -18.24 18.35 -16.25
N GLN A 333 -19.32 18.16 -15.49
CA GLN A 333 -20.07 19.24 -14.85
C GLN A 333 -19.20 20.02 -13.84
N PHE A 334 -18.47 19.30 -12.97
CA PHE A 334 -17.57 19.91 -12.00
C PHE A 334 -16.40 20.62 -12.68
N ARG A 335 -15.86 20.05 -13.76
CA ARG A 335 -14.82 20.64 -14.58
C ARG A 335 -15.25 21.92 -15.27
N ALA A 336 -16.41 21.91 -15.93
CA ALA A 336 -16.95 23.08 -16.63
C ALA A 336 -17.22 24.26 -15.71
N SER A 337 -17.63 24.01 -14.47
CA SER A 337 -17.89 25.06 -13.48
C SER A 337 -16.64 25.62 -12.82
N TYR A 338 -15.53 24.89 -12.86
CA TYR A 338 -14.32 25.18 -12.04
C TYR A 338 -13.76 26.59 -12.29
N ALA A 339 -13.55 26.98 -13.55
CA ALA A 339 -12.91 28.25 -13.89
C ALA A 339 -13.70 29.48 -13.43
N SER A 340 -15.02 29.39 -13.34
CA SER A 340 -15.90 30.48 -12.91
C SER A 340 -16.06 30.55 -11.38
N GLN A 341 -15.57 29.59 -10.63
CA GLN A 341 -15.70 29.54 -9.18
C GLN A 341 -14.70 30.46 -8.48
N ALA A 342 -15.11 31.01 -7.33
CA ALA A 342 -14.18 31.64 -6.41
C ALA A 342 -13.17 30.62 -5.83
N VAL A 343 -12.00 31.07 -5.42
CA VAL A 343 -10.88 30.21 -4.99
C VAL A 343 -11.29 29.20 -3.90
N ASP A 344 -12.07 29.61 -2.92
CA ASP A 344 -12.56 28.73 -1.86
C ASP A 344 -13.43 27.58 -2.40
N LYS A 345 -14.23 27.85 -3.44
CA LYS A 345 -15.05 26.89 -4.13
C LYS A 345 -14.21 25.96 -5.03
N GLN A 346 -13.20 26.50 -5.71
CA GLN A 346 -12.26 25.73 -6.51
C GLN A 346 -11.53 24.70 -5.65
N LEU A 347 -11.04 25.09 -4.48
CA LEU A 347 -10.36 24.18 -3.53
C LEU A 347 -11.30 23.10 -2.94
N GLY A 348 -12.59 23.35 -2.92
CA GLY A 348 -13.61 22.35 -2.54
C GLY A 348 -14.08 21.47 -3.71
N ASN A 349 -13.74 21.83 -4.93
CA ASN A 349 -14.17 21.10 -6.12
C ASN A 349 -13.33 19.83 -6.32
N PRO A 350 -13.93 18.65 -6.49
CA PRO A 350 -13.21 17.39 -6.71
C PRO A 350 -12.18 17.44 -7.84
N VAL A 351 -12.47 18.13 -8.95
CA VAL A 351 -11.58 18.20 -10.10
C VAL A 351 -10.27 18.93 -9.81
N HIS A 352 -10.24 19.85 -8.82
CA HIS A 352 -9.01 20.46 -8.33
C HIS A 352 -8.03 19.39 -7.84
N HIS A 353 -8.52 18.44 -7.05
CA HIS A 353 -7.71 17.36 -6.48
C HIS A 353 -7.34 16.29 -7.48
N VAL A 354 -8.22 16.01 -8.44
CA VAL A 354 -7.95 15.10 -9.57
C VAL A 354 -6.76 15.58 -10.40
N HIS A 355 -6.70 16.88 -10.65
CA HIS A 355 -5.69 17.52 -11.51
C HIS A 355 -4.54 18.21 -10.75
N GLY A 356 -4.48 18.09 -9.43
CA GLY A 356 -3.46 18.80 -8.64
C GLY A 356 -3.46 20.31 -8.86
N GLY A 357 -4.65 20.90 -9.01
CA GLY A 357 -4.86 22.33 -9.24
C GLY A 357 -4.73 22.79 -10.70
N LYS A 358 -4.27 21.93 -11.61
CA LYS A 358 -4.08 22.25 -13.05
C LYS A 358 -5.25 21.75 -13.90
N VAL A 359 -6.45 22.22 -13.62
CA VAL A 359 -7.69 21.76 -14.25
C VAL A 359 -7.77 22.19 -15.73
N PRO A 360 -7.92 21.27 -16.71
CA PRO A 360 -8.13 21.60 -18.12
C PRO A 360 -9.41 22.41 -18.33
N GLN A 361 -9.34 23.39 -19.24
CA GLN A 361 -10.48 24.27 -19.51
C GLN A 361 -11.40 23.80 -20.64
N ASP A 362 -10.92 22.84 -21.46
CA ASP A 362 -11.68 22.33 -22.60
C ASP A 362 -12.83 21.45 -22.12
N ALA A 363 -14.04 21.87 -22.34
CA ALA A 363 -15.25 21.09 -22.00
C ALA A 363 -15.66 20.18 -23.16
N LEU A 364 -16.10 18.97 -22.86
CA LEU A 364 -16.76 18.11 -23.84
C LEU A 364 -18.17 18.67 -24.11
N PRO A 365 -18.56 18.84 -25.38
CA PRO A 365 -19.86 19.42 -25.73
C PRO A 365 -21.06 18.47 -25.56
N VAL A 366 -20.78 17.18 -25.33
CA VAL A 366 -21.80 16.11 -25.29
C VAL A 366 -21.63 15.27 -24.02
N THR A 367 -22.74 15.07 -23.29
CA THR A 367 -22.79 14.21 -22.11
C THR A 367 -23.30 12.82 -22.46
N PHE A 368 -23.01 11.81 -21.62
CA PHE A 368 -23.60 10.47 -21.75
C PHE A 368 -25.14 10.54 -21.70
N GLY A 369 -25.70 11.41 -20.87
CA GLY A 369 -27.14 11.60 -20.76
C GLY A 369 -27.82 12.14 -22.04
N LEU A 370 -27.06 12.72 -22.98
CA LEU A 370 -27.52 13.10 -24.29
C LEU A 370 -27.40 12.02 -25.36
N LEU A 371 -26.55 11.01 -25.09
CA LEU A 371 -26.27 9.89 -26.02
C LEU A 371 -27.14 8.65 -25.72
N LEU A 372 -27.72 8.57 -24.54
CA LEU A 372 -28.65 7.51 -24.09
C LEU A 372 -30.11 7.93 -24.27
#